data_ad1391ed79c7918d64773db66859c063
#
_entry.id   ad1391ed79c7918d64773db66859c063
#
_cell.length_a   1.000
_cell.length_b   1.000
_cell.length_c   1.000
_cell.angle_alpha   90.00
_cell.angle_beta   90.00
_cell.angle_gamma   90.00
#
_symmetry.space_group_name_H-M   'P 1'
#
loop_
_entity.id
_entity.type
_entity.pdbx_description
1 polymer ?
#
loop_
_entity_poly.entity_id
_entity_poly.type
_entity_poly.pdbx_seq_one_letter_code
_entity_poly.pdbx_strand_id
1 'polypeptide(L)'
;MATRYRFGLEEYERLFRGVRDVELLAGEVYRMSPIGPKHAWSVARLNRLFTEALGDRAVVWLQNPIRIPPHSEPQPDLALLRPKSYGEGLPTPEDVLLLVEVAETSLEHDQGLKLSLYAQAGIPEVWVLDLKENRLHVYRTPKAGVYTEHRILLPGEEAEPLAFPGVRIPWS
;
A
#
# COMPACT_ATOMS: atom_id res chain seq x y z
N MET A 1 1.22 20.57 30.04
CA MET A 1 0.34 19.59 29.33
C MET A 1 1.19 18.71 28.47
N ALA A 2 0.97 17.41 28.55
CA ALA A 2 1.72 16.45 27.74
C ALA A 2 1.19 16.41 26.31
N THR A 3 2.09 16.32 25.34
CA THR A 3 1.76 16.13 23.93
C THR A 3 2.37 14.82 23.44
N ARG A 4 1.77 14.22 22.39
CA ARG A 4 2.34 13.04 21.76
C ARG A 4 3.62 13.39 21.02
N TYR A 5 4.64 12.59 21.22
CA TYR A 5 5.85 12.70 20.41
C TYR A 5 5.60 12.05 19.05
N ARG A 6 6.00 12.73 17.99
CA ARG A 6 5.90 12.22 16.63
C ARG A 6 7.29 12.08 16.03
N PHE A 7 7.64 10.86 15.68
CA PHE A 7 8.91 10.58 14.98
C PHE A 7 8.89 11.18 13.58
N GLY A 8 9.99 11.85 13.21
CA GLY A 8 10.25 12.17 11.83
C GLY A 8 10.91 10.99 11.12
N LEU A 9 10.98 11.05 9.78
CA LEU A 9 11.55 9.98 8.96
C LEU A 9 13.00 9.67 9.30
N GLU A 10 13.86 10.69 9.37
CA GLU A 10 15.29 10.50 9.64
C GLU A 10 15.55 9.87 11.00
N GLU A 11 14.82 10.32 12.01
CA GLU A 11 14.91 9.79 13.36
C GLU A 11 14.44 8.33 13.39
N TYR A 12 13.31 8.04 12.77
CA TYR A 12 12.77 6.68 12.67
C TYR A 12 13.76 5.74 11.96
N GLU A 13 14.26 6.14 10.80
CA GLU A 13 15.19 5.33 10.03
C GLU A 13 16.49 5.06 10.80
N ARG A 14 16.96 6.03 11.58
CA ARG A 14 18.14 5.88 12.44
C ARG A 14 17.88 4.94 13.62
N LEU A 15 16.79 5.17 14.35
CA LEU A 15 16.52 4.44 15.60
C LEU A 15 16.02 3.01 15.35
N PHE A 16 15.30 2.80 14.28
CA PHE A 16 14.70 1.49 13.96
C PHE A 16 15.45 0.73 12.88
N ARG A 17 16.67 1.14 12.55
CA ARG A 17 17.50 0.42 11.58
C ARG A 17 17.68 -1.03 12.03
N GLY A 18 17.33 -1.97 11.13
CA GLY A 18 17.43 -3.40 11.41
C GLY A 18 16.29 -3.98 12.25
N VAL A 19 15.38 -3.15 12.73
CA VAL A 19 14.16 -3.62 13.39
C VAL A 19 13.17 -4.06 12.31
N ARG A 20 12.71 -5.30 12.40
CA ARG A 20 11.77 -5.87 11.44
C ARG A 20 10.33 -5.72 11.91
N ASP A 21 9.42 -5.81 10.95
CA ASP A 21 7.99 -5.88 11.18
C ASP A 21 7.43 -4.65 11.91
N VAL A 22 7.97 -3.49 11.57
CA VAL A 22 7.48 -2.19 12.05
C VAL A 22 7.26 -1.25 10.88
N GLU A 23 6.36 -0.30 11.06
CA GLU A 23 6.13 0.79 10.12
C GLU A 23 5.84 2.08 10.89
N LEU A 24 6.13 3.20 10.25
CA LEU A 24 5.87 4.52 10.81
C LEU A 24 4.61 5.11 10.17
N LEU A 25 3.60 5.39 10.97
CA LEU A 25 2.35 5.97 10.50
C LEU A 25 2.02 7.22 11.32
N ALA A 26 2.02 8.38 10.68
CA ALA A 26 1.74 9.67 11.31
C ALA A 26 2.60 9.93 12.56
N GLY A 27 3.86 9.53 12.53
CA GLY A 27 4.81 9.74 13.61
C GLY A 27 4.80 8.69 14.71
N GLU A 28 3.93 7.69 14.62
CA GLU A 28 3.85 6.58 15.57
C GLU A 28 4.38 5.29 14.96
N VAL A 29 5.11 4.50 15.74
CA VAL A 29 5.67 3.23 15.29
C VAL A 29 4.71 2.10 15.63
N TYR A 30 4.32 1.36 14.62
CA TYR A 30 3.41 0.22 14.75
C TYR A 30 4.14 -1.07 14.47
N ARG A 31 3.84 -2.10 15.23
CA ARG A 31 4.28 -3.47 14.92
C ARG A 31 3.30 -4.08 13.94
N MET A 32 3.81 -4.64 12.85
CA MET A 32 2.99 -5.31 11.86
C MET A 32 2.58 -6.69 12.36
N SER A 33 1.35 -7.10 12.03
CA SER A 33 0.86 -8.42 12.39
C SER A 33 1.59 -9.52 11.62
N PRO A 34 1.78 -10.72 12.22
CA PRO A 34 2.34 -11.84 11.48
C PRO A 34 1.51 -12.16 10.23
N ILE A 35 2.21 -12.56 9.16
CA ILE A 35 1.59 -12.90 7.89
C ILE A 35 1.14 -14.36 7.91
N GLY A 36 -0.16 -14.60 7.73
CA GLY A 36 -0.71 -15.93 7.56
C GLY A 36 -0.60 -16.45 6.13
N PRO A 37 -0.88 -17.75 5.92
CA PRO A 37 -0.72 -18.38 4.60
C PRO A 37 -1.64 -17.78 3.51
N LYS A 38 -2.86 -17.41 3.83
CA LYS A 38 -3.77 -16.77 2.86
C LYS A 38 -3.25 -15.42 2.39
N HIS A 39 -2.75 -14.61 3.33
CA HIS A 39 -2.14 -13.32 3.03
C HIS A 39 -0.91 -13.52 2.13
N ALA A 40 0.00 -14.38 2.53
CA ALA A 40 1.22 -14.66 1.76
C ALA A 40 0.91 -15.15 0.34
N TRP A 41 -0.04 -16.05 0.21
CA TRP A 41 -0.47 -16.57 -1.10
C TRP A 41 -1.08 -15.47 -1.98
N SER A 42 -1.91 -14.61 -1.39
CA SER A 42 -2.54 -13.49 -2.11
C SER A 42 -1.50 -12.52 -2.66
N VAL A 43 -0.50 -12.17 -1.86
CA VAL A 43 0.59 -11.29 -2.30
C VAL A 43 1.39 -11.96 -3.43
N ALA A 44 1.74 -13.22 -3.28
CA ALA A 44 2.48 -13.97 -4.30
C ALA A 44 1.71 -14.04 -5.62
N ARG A 45 0.41 -14.30 -5.55
CA ARG A 45 -0.46 -14.37 -6.72
C ARG A 45 -0.59 -13.02 -7.42
N LEU A 46 -0.84 -11.96 -6.68
CA LEU A 46 -0.92 -10.61 -7.23
C LEU A 46 0.41 -10.17 -7.84
N ASN A 47 1.53 -10.47 -7.20
CA ASN A 47 2.85 -10.21 -7.76
C ASN A 47 2.99 -10.83 -9.15
N ARG A 48 2.64 -12.10 -9.28
CA ARG A 48 2.72 -12.80 -10.56
C ARG A 48 1.82 -12.15 -11.60
N LEU A 49 0.56 -11.87 -11.26
CA LEU A 49 -0.41 -11.28 -12.18
C LEU A 49 0.06 -9.92 -12.70
N PHE A 50 0.54 -9.06 -11.81
CA PHE A 50 1.04 -7.75 -12.20
C PHE A 50 2.32 -7.85 -13.04
N THR A 51 3.24 -8.71 -12.64
CA THR A 51 4.50 -8.89 -13.37
C THR A 51 4.26 -9.39 -14.78
N GLU A 52 3.38 -10.37 -14.94
CA GLU A 52 3.03 -10.91 -16.25
C GLU A 52 2.29 -9.88 -17.13
N ALA A 53 1.39 -9.11 -16.54
CA ALA A 53 0.60 -8.13 -17.27
C ALA A 53 1.36 -6.87 -17.65
N LEU A 54 2.26 -6.41 -16.81
CA LEU A 54 2.90 -5.09 -16.96
C LEU A 54 4.34 -5.15 -17.48
N GLY A 55 5.07 -6.22 -17.20
CA GLY A 55 6.48 -6.33 -17.62
C GLY A 55 7.28 -5.11 -17.13
N ASP A 56 8.00 -4.46 -18.05
CA ASP A 56 8.87 -3.33 -17.74
C ASP A 56 8.11 -1.99 -17.58
N ARG A 57 6.79 -1.99 -17.70
CA ARG A 57 6.00 -0.76 -17.58
C ARG A 57 5.82 -0.28 -16.15
N ALA A 58 6.11 -1.15 -15.18
CA ALA A 58 6.06 -0.81 -13.76
C ALA A 58 7.06 -1.66 -12.99
N VAL A 59 7.49 -1.17 -11.83
CA VAL A 59 8.22 -1.97 -10.85
C VAL A 59 7.21 -2.50 -9.84
N VAL A 60 7.21 -3.82 -9.63
CA VAL A 60 6.39 -4.44 -8.59
C VAL A 60 7.20 -4.47 -7.30
N TRP A 61 6.79 -3.68 -6.32
CA TRP A 61 7.48 -3.45 -5.05
C TRP A 61 6.75 -4.21 -3.96
N LEU A 62 7.42 -5.20 -3.35
CA LEU A 62 6.77 -6.14 -2.45
C LEU A 62 7.20 -5.96 -1.02
N GLN A 63 6.25 -5.68 -0.14
CA GLN A 63 6.46 -5.68 1.31
C GLN A 63 7.69 -4.89 1.76
N ASN A 64 7.97 -3.81 1.09
CA ASN A 64 9.03 -2.88 1.41
C ASN A 64 8.46 -1.48 1.65
N PRO A 65 9.16 -0.66 2.42
CA PRO A 65 8.64 0.66 2.77
C PRO A 65 8.61 1.64 1.61
N ILE A 66 7.71 2.61 1.71
CA ILE A 66 7.71 3.83 0.93
C ILE A 66 7.81 5.01 1.90
N ARG A 67 8.42 6.12 1.48
CA ARG A 67 8.57 7.32 2.31
C ARG A 67 7.47 8.32 2.01
N ILE A 68 6.72 8.69 3.04
CA ILE A 68 5.72 9.76 2.99
C ILE A 68 6.12 10.82 3.99
N PRO A 69 6.94 11.80 3.59
CA PRO A 69 7.38 12.84 4.50
C PRO A 69 6.19 13.65 5.06
N PRO A 70 6.30 14.23 6.28
CA PRO A 70 7.47 14.17 7.15
C PRO A 70 7.44 13.06 8.21
N HIS A 71 6.32 12.35 8.39
CA HIS A 71 6.11 11.50 9.55
C HIS A 71 5.63 10.08 9.25
N SER A 72 5.72 9.61 8.00
CA SER A 72 5.23 8.28 7.68
C SER A 72 6.17 7.51 6.76
N GLU A 73 6.34 6.23 7.06
CA GLU A 73 7.07 5.27 6.25
C GLU A 73 6.33 3.93 6.33
N PRO A 74 5.16 3.86 5.68
CA PRO A 74 4.38 2.64 5.66
C PRO A 74 5.04 1.57 4.82
N GLN A 75 4.67 0.33 5.09
CA GLN A 75 5.15 -0.83 4.34
C GLN A 75 3.96 -1.53 3.69
N PRO A 76 3.55 -1.11 2.50
CA PRO A 76 2.44 -1.74 1.80
C PRO A 76 2.77 -3.18 1.41
N ASP A 77 1.75 -4.03 1.28
CA ASP A 77 1.94 -5.40 0.84
C ASP A 77 2.48 -5.46 -0.60
N LEU A 78 1.97 -4.58 -1.46
CA LEU A 78 2.44 -4.46 -2.84
C LEU A 78 2.26 -3.02 -3.31
N ALA A 79 3.22 -2.52 -4.08
CA ALA A 79 3.09 -1.25 -4.77
C ALA A 79 3.48 -1.43 -6.24
N LEU A 80 2.77 -0.73 -7.12
CA LEU A 80 3.22 -0.54 -8.49
C LEU A 80 3.88 0.82 -8.58
N LEU A 81 5.14 0.82 -8.98
CA LEU A 81 5.95 2.03 -9.06
C LEU A 81 6.27 2.36 -10.51
N ARG A 82 6.52 3.64 -10.78
CA ARG A 82 7.05 4.08 -12.06
C ARG A 82 8.34 3.36 -12.39
N PRO A 83 8.59 3.00 -13.66
CA PRO A 83 9.77 2.23 -14.05
C PRO A 83 11.05 3.06 -13.96
N LYS A 84 11.78 2.91 -12.86
CA LYS A 84 13.12 3.47 -12.64
C LYS A 84 13.85 2.64 -11.60
N SER A 85 15.12 2.96 -11.36
CA SER A 85 15.91 2.31 -10.29
C SER A 85 15.57 2.93 -8.93
N TYR A 86 15.41 2.07 -7.94
CA TYR A 86 15.16 2.46 -6.54
C TYR A 86 16.30 2.01 -5.61
N GLY A 87 17.47 1.72 -6.19
CA GLY A 87 18.62 1.27 -5.40
C GLY A 87 19.27 2.35 -4.54
N GLU A 88 19.05 3.62 -4.87
CA GLU A 88 19.65 4.75 -4.17
C GLU A 88 18.74 5.41 -3.13
N GLY A 89 17.48 5.03 -3.07
CA GLY A 89 16.54 5.58 -2.11
C GLY A 89 15.16 4.96 -2.24
N LEU A 90 14.41 4.98 -1.14
CA LEU A 90 13.05 4.45 -1.12
C LEU A 90 12.11 5.27 -2.01
N PRO A 91 11.08 4.62 -2.56
CA PRO A 91 10.05 5.33 -3.33
C PRO A 91 9.34 6.40 -2.48
N THR A 92 8.92 7.45 -3.14
CA THR A 92 8.08 8.52 -2.56
C THR A 92 6.72 8.52 -3.25
N PRO A 93 5.73 9.31 -2.78
CA PRO A 93 4.39 9.28 -3.36
C PRO A 93 4.34 9.52 -4.87
N GLU A 94 5.23 10.37 -5.41
CA GLU A 94 5.27 10.63 -6.85
C GLU A 94 5.63 9.40 -7.68
N ASP A 95 6.29 8.43 -7.07
CA ASP A 95 6.70 7.19 -7.75
C ASP A 95 5.57 6.15 -7.79
N VAL A 96 4.54 6.32 -6.97
CA VAL A 96 3.53 5.29 -6.75
C VAL A 96 2.36 5.44 -7.72
N LEU A 97 2.07 4.38 -8.44
CA LEU A 97 0.92 4.29 -9.34
C LEU A 97 -0.29 3.62 -8.67
N LEU A 98 -0.02 2.63 -7.82
CA LEU A 98 -1.04 1.87 -7.11
C LEU A 98 -0.42 1.28 -5.85
N LEU A 99 -1.17 1.31 -4.74
CA LEU A 99 -0.85 0.53 -3.56
C LEU A 99 -1.89 -0.56 -3.35
N VAL A 100 -1.44 -1.75 -2.94
CA VAL A 100 -2.32 -2.85 -2.60
C VAL A 100 -2.04 -3.30 -1.17
N GLU A 101 -3.09 -3.34 -0.37
CA GLU A 101 -3.07 -3.87 0.99
C GLU A 101 -3.94 -5.12 1.04
N VAL A 102 -3.46 -6.17 1.69
CA VAL A 102 -4.20 -7.41 1.87
C VAL A 102 -4.64 -7.50 3.33
N ALA A 103 -5.95 -7.55 3.55
CA ALA A 103 -6.54 -7.57 4.87
C ALA A 103 -7.10 -8.98 5.16
N GLU A 104 -6.55 -9.64 6.18
CA GLU A 104 -6.96 -10.99 6.56
C GLU A 104 -8.03 -11.01 7.63
N THR A 105 -8.04 -9.99 8.49
CA THR A 105 -9.01 -9.84 9.58
C THR A 105 -9.88 -8.61 9.38
N SER A 106 -10.00 -7.70 10.34
CA SER A 106 -10.88 -6.55 10.17
C SER A 106 -10.23 -5.41 9.39
N LEU A 107 -11.03 -4.74 8.56
CA LEU A 107 -10.62 -3.54 7.81
C LEU A 107 -10.55 -2.28 8.70
N GLU A 108 -10.86 -2.40 9.99
CA GLU A 108 -11.38 -1.27 10.73
C GLU A 108 -10.38 -0.21 11.16
N HIS A 109 -9.28 -0.58 11.80
CA HIS A 109 -8.43 0.44 12.43
C HIS A 109 -7.19 0.79 11.62
N ASP A 110 -6.38 -0.19 11.30
CA ASP A 110 -5.11 0.04 10.59
C ASP A 110 -5.32 0.49 9.14
N GLN A 111 -6.34 -0.08 8.48
CA GLN A 111 -6.66 0.25 7.09
C GLN A 111 -7.18 1.68 6.96
N GLY A 112 -8.02 2.13 7.89
CA GLY A 112 -8.54 3.50 7.89
C GLY A 112 -7.44 4.54 8.01
N LEU A 113 -6.48 4.32 8.91
CA LEU A 113 -5.33 5.20 9.09
C LEU A 113 -4.44 5.22 7.85
N LYS A 114 -4.10 4.06 7.31
CA LYS A 114 -3.26 3.95 6.11
C LYS A 114 -3.94 4.58 4.89
N LEU A 115 -5.23 4.32 4.68
CA LEU A 115 -5.98 4.96 3.59
C LEU A 115 -5.95 6.48 3.70
N SER A 116 -6.14 7.02 4.89
CA SER A 116 -6.09 8.47 5.11
C SER A 116 -4.70 9.02 4.77
N LEU A 117 -3.64 8.36 5.22
CA LEU A 117 -2.27 8.77 4.92
C LEU A 117 -1.98 8.74 3.41
N TYR A 118 -2.43 7.69 2.73
CA TYR A 118 -2.26 7.55 1.29
C TYR A 118 -3.02 8.62 0.52
N ALA A 119 -4.25 8.92 0.92
CA ALA A 119 -5.03 9.98 0.29
C ALA A 119 -4.41 11.36 0.51
N GLN A 120 -3.94 11.64 1.73
CA GLN A 120 -3.23 12.89 2.04
C GLN A 120 -1.96 13.07 1.22
N ALA A 121 -1.27 11.96 0.93
CA ALA A 121 -0.06 11.96 0.13
C ALA A 121 -0.33 12.06 -1.38
N GLY A 122 -1.59 11.99 -1.80
CA GLY A 122 -1.98 12.07 -3.21
C GLY A 122 -1.74 10.78 -3.99
N ILE A 123 -1.63 9.64 -3.33
CA ILE A 123 -1.52 8.34 -4.01
C ILE A 123 -2.78 8.12 -4.86
N PRO A 124 -2.66 7.93 -6.18
CA PRO A 124 -3.82 7.99 -7.08
C PRO A 124 -4.80 6.84 -6.92
N GLU A 125 -4.32 5.66 -6.53
CA GLU A 125 -5.19 4.50 -6.39
C GLU A 125 -4.69 3.57 -5.29
N VAL A 126 -5.62 3.05 -4.48
CA VAL A 126 -5.35 2.04 -3.47
C VAL A 126 -6.38 0.92 -3.61
N TRP A 127 -5.90 -0.32 -3.62
CA TRP A 127 -6.73 -1.50 -3.54
C TRP A 127 -6.58 -2.13 -2.16
N VAL A 128 -7.69 -2.52 -1.56
CA VAL A 128 -7.70 -3.31 -0.33
C VAL A 128 -8.39 -4.64 -0.63
N LEU A 129 -7.62 -5.70 -0.59
CA LEU A 129 -8.14 -7.06 -0.77
C LEU A 129 -8.59 -7.59 0.58
N ASP A 130 -9.90 -7.68 0.75
CA ASP A 130 -10.53 -8.21 1.96
C ASP A 130 -10.68 -9.72 1.81
N LEU A 131 -9.80 -10.47 2.49
CA LEU A 131 -9.81 -11.93 2.43
C LEU A 131 -10.97 -12.55 3.21
N LYS A 132 -11.46 -11.85 4.22
CA LYS A 132 -12.57 -12.33 5.04
C LYS A 132 -13.87 -12.36 4.25
N GLU A 133 -14.18 -11.26 3.55
CA GLU A 133 -15.41 -11.11 2.78
C GLU A 133 -15.22 -11.48 1.29
N ASN A 134 -13.98 -11.76 0.90
CA ASN A 134 -13.61 -12.06 -0.49
C ASN A 134 -14.07 -10.97 -1.45
N ARG A 135 -13.63 -9.75 -1.18
CA ARG A 135 -13.96 -8.55 -1.96
C ARG A 135 -12.72 -7.72 -2.20
N LEU A 136 -12.70 -7.01 -3.31
CA LEU A 136 -11.67 -6.02 -3.59
C LEU A 136 -12.26 -4.63 -3.51
N HIS A 137 -11.73 -3.82 -2.59
CA HIS A 137 -12.08 -2.41 -2.47
C HIS A 137 -11.11 -1.61 -3.33
N VAL A 138 -11.64 -0.78 -4.23
CA VAL A 138 -10.86 0.09 -5.11
C VAL A 138 -11.14 1.53 -4.71
N TYR A 139 -10.11 2.24 -4.29
CA TYR A 139 -10.18 3.64 -3.88
C TYR A 139 -9.43 4.50 -4.87
N ARG A 140 -10.07 5.57 -5.36
CA ARG A 140 -9.52 6.51 -6.33
C ARG A 140 -9.89 7.94 -6.00
N THR A 141 -9.27 8.87 -6.70
CA THR A 141 -9.55 10.30 -6.65
C THR A 141 -9.38 10.86 -5.22
N PRO A 142 -8.12 10.92 -4.74
CA PRO A 142 -7.83 11.53 -3.44
C PRO A 142 -8.11 13.02 -3.52
N LYS A 143 -8.89 13.53 -2.56
CA LYS A 143 -9.23 14.94 -2.46
C LYS A 143 -9.41 15.31 -0.99
N ALA A 144 -8.69 16.33 -0.54
CA ALA A 144 -8.72 16.79 0.85
C ALA A 144 -8.49 15.65 1.86
N GLY A 145 -7.54 14.76 1.55
CA GLY A 145 -7.15 13.66 2.44
C GLY A 145 -8.11 12.47 2.47
N VAL A 146 -9.02 12.39 1.50
CA VAL A 146 -10.02 11.30 1.41
C VAL A 146 -10.12 10.83 -0.04
N TYR A 147 -10.27 9.52 -0.24
CA TYR A 147 -10.62 9.00 -1.56
C TYR A 147 -12.11 9.22 -1.81
N THR A 148 -12.44 9.97 -2.85
CA THR A 148 -13.82 10.31 -3.18
C THR A 148 -14.53 9.22 -3.98
N GLU A 149 -13.79 8.31 -4.61
CA GLU A 149 -14.34 7.14 -5.30
C GLU A 149 -14.01 5.88 -4.52
N HIS A 150 -15.03 5.06 -4.28
CA HIS A 150 -14.88 3.76 -3.65
C HIS A 150 -15.77 2.77 -4.36
N ARG A 151 -15.17 1.74 -4.95
CA ARG A 151 -15.87 0.65 -5.62
C ARG A 151 -15.54 -0.65 -4.93
N ILE A 152 -16.49 -1.56 -4.93
CA ILE A 152 -16.30 -2.91 -4.40
C ILE A 152 -16.49 -3.89 -5.55
N LEU A 153 -15.46 -4.70 -5.81
CA LEU A 153 -15.50 -5.76 -6.82
C LEU A 153 -15.73 -7.10 -6.13
N LEU A 154 -16.57 -7.91 -6.77
CA LEU A 154 -16.91 -9.25 -6.30
C LEU A 154 -16.07 -10.31 -7.04
N PRO A 155 -15.95 -11.53 -6.49
CA PRO A 155 -15.26 -12.62 -7.19
C PRO A 155 -15.79 -12.83 -8.60
N GLY A 156 -14.89 -13.06 -9.56
CA GLY A 156 -15.24 -13.19 -10.97
C GLY A 156 -15.15 -11.89 -11.75
N GLU A 157 -15.17 -10.73 -11.09
CA GLU A 157 -14.93 -9.47 -11.73
C GLU A 157 -13.42 -9.21 -11.79
N GLU A 158 -12.98 -8.55 -12.87
CA GLU A 158 -11.57 -8.18 -13.02
C GLU A 158 -11.36 -6.73 -12.64
N ALA A 159 -10.18 -6.44 -12.08
CA ALA A 159 -9.81 -5.08 -11.71
C ALA A 159 -8.86 -4.49 -12.75
N GLU A 160 -9.11 -3.24 -13.13
CA GLU A 160 -8.31 -2.51 -14.10
C GLU A 160 -7.55 -1.40 -13.38
N PRO A 161 -6.20 -1.44 -13.32
CA PRO A 161 -5.44 -0.38 -12.70
C PRO A 161 -5.63 0.95 -13.43
N LEU A 162 -5.82 2.02 -12.69
CA LEU A 162 -6.03 3.36 -13.25
C LEU A 162 -4.89 3.78 -14.19
N ALA A 163 -3.65 3.48 -13.82
CA ALA A 163 -2.47 3.85 -14.60
C ALA A 163 -2.29 3.02 -15.87
N PHE A 164 -2.99 1.90 -16.02
CA PHE A 164 -2.83 0.97 -17.14
C PHE A 164 -4.18 0.57 -17.72
N PRO A 165 -4.85 1.51 -18.43
CA PRO A 165 -6.13 1.21 -19.08
C PRO A 165 -6.02 -0.01 -20.02
N GLY A 166 -7.00 -0.89 -19.95
CA GLY A 166 -7.04 -2.11 -20.73
C GLY A 166 -6.36 -3.31 -20.10
N VAL A 167 -5.56 -3.12 -19.06
CA VAL A 167 -4.98 -4.21 -18.28
C VAL A 167 -6.00 -4.71 -17.27
N ARG A 168 -6.29 -6.01 -17.28
CA ARG A 168 -7.29 -6.62 -16.41
C ARG A 168 -6.65 -7.64 -15.49
N ILE A 169 -6.88 -7.49 -14.19
CA ILE A 169 -6.31 -8.35 -13.16
C ILE A 169 -7.42 -9.20 -12.55
N PRO A 170 -7.37 -10.54 -12.73
CA PRO A 170 -8.31 -11.45 -12.08
C PRO A 170 -7.89 -11.68 -10.63
N TRP A 171 -8.22 -10.74 -9.79
CA TRP A 171 -7.76 -10.63 -8.40
C TRP A 171 -8.29 -11.72 -7.46
N SER A 172 -9.42 -12.33 -7.78
CA SER A 172 -10.04 -13.36 -6.92
C SER A 172 -9.55 -14.78 -7.21
#